data_0fd1d6e0e7f58e4f84a68bee94e23b2a
#
_entry.id   0fd1d6e0e7f58e4f84a68bee94e23b2a
#
_cell.length_a   1.000
_cell.length_b   1.000
_cell.length_c   1.000
_cell.angle_alpha   90.00
_cell.angle_beta   90.00
_cell.angle_gamma   90.00
#
_symmetry.space_group_name_H-M   'P 1'
#
loop_
_entity.id
_entity.type
_entity.pdbx_description
1 polymer ?
#
loop_
_entity_poly.entity_id
_entity_poly.type
_entity_poly.pdbx_seq_one_letter_code
_entity_poly.pdbx_strand_id
1 'polypeptide(L)'
;MDSIFRIAAQSNHRYVGELIVSSLLADEPMILQAIGVKAVYQAVKATATANDALQAQNGSIVMTPGFCDVDIDGEIRTAVRFTLTLVSAPGGASNLDGPGAL
;
A
#
# COMPACT_ATOMS: atom_id res chain seq x y z
N MET A 1 -13.01 -1.57 -11.52
CA MET A 1 -13.56 -1.37 -10.17
C MET A 1 -12.44 -1.48 -9.15
N ASP A 2 -12.34 -0.52 -8.27
CA ASP A 2 -11.27 -0.53 -7.29
C ASP A 2 -11.60 -1.50 -6.16
N SER A 3 -10.60 -2.25 -5.74
CA SER A 3 -10.75 -3.17 -4.61
C SER A 3 -10.27 -2.47 -3.35
N ILE A 4 -11.10 -2.47 -2.33
CA ILE A 4 -10.75 -1.89 -1.04
C ILE A 4 -10.52 -3.03 -0.06
N PHE A 5 -9.32 -3.05 0.52
CA PHE A 5 -8.94 -4.05 1.51
C PHE A 5 -8.87 -3.38 2.87
N ARG A 6 -9.61 -3.92 3.83
CA ARG A 6 -9.59 -3.40 5.19
C ARG A 6 -8.46 -4.05 5.96
N ILE A 7 -7.61 -3.20 6.50
CA ILE A 7 -6.43 -3.64 7.23
C ILE A 7 -6.70 -3.43 8.71
N ALA A 8 -6.43 -4.45 9.50
CA ALA A 8 -6.60 -4.41 10.95
C ALA A 8 -5.26 -4.38 11.64
N ALA A 9 -5.28 -4.08 12.93
CA ALA A 9 -4.07 -4.05 13.74
C ALA A 9 -3.32 -5.38 13.71
N GLN A 10 -4.06 -6.49 13.58
CA GLN A 10 -3.47 -7.83 13.56
C GLN A 10 -3.26 -8.39 12.17
N SER A 11 -3.47 -7.60 11.12
CA SER A 11 -3.29 -8.09 9.76
C SER A 11 -1.86 -8.54 9.55
N ASN A 12 -1.71 -9.66 8.83
CA ASN A 12 -0.40 -10.21 8.54
C ASN A 12 0.18 -9.48 7.34
N HIS A 13 1.23 -8.70 7.56
CA HIS A 13 1.78 -7.85 6.50
C HIS A 13 2.38 -8.65 5.33
N ARG A 14 2.82 -9.88 5.58
CA ARG A 14 3.34 -10.72 4.49
C ARG A 14 2.23 -11.18 3.59
N TYR A 15 1.14 -11.65 4.18
CA TYR A 15 -0.01 -12.10 3.40
C TYR A 15 -0.62 -10.94 2.61
N VAL A 16 -0.81 -9.80 3.27
CA VAL A 16 -1.34 -8.61 2.59
C VAL A 16 -0.37 -8.16 1.51
N GLY A 17 0.94 -8.22 1.79
CA GLY A 17 1.94 -7.88 0.79
C GLY A 17 1.84 -8.74 -0.45
N GLU A 18 1.59 -10.05 -0.30
CA GLU A 18 1.41 -10.94 -1.44
C GLU A 18 0.17 -10.57 -2.25
N LEU A 19 -0.90 -10.18 -1.57
CA LEU A 19 -2.11 -9.73 -2.26
C LEU A 19 -1.83 -8.46 -3.05
N ILE A 20 -1.06 -7.55 -2.47
CA ILE A 20 -0.70 -6.31 -3.16
C ILE A 20 0.10 -6.61 -4.43
N VAL A 21 1.10 -7.48 -4.34
CA VAL A 21 1.90 -7.85 -5.49
C VAL A 21 1.04 -8.45 -6.58
N SER A 22 0.18 -9.41 -6.22
CA SER A 22 -0.69 -10.06 -7.20
C SER A 22 -1.60 -9.06 -7.90
N SER A 23 -2.23 -8.17 -7.11
CA SER A 23 -3.16 -7.21 -7.68
C SER A 23 -2.46 -6.22 -8.60
N LEU A 24 -1.32 -5.70 -8.18
CA LEU A 24 -0.63 -4.69 -8.97
C LEU A 24 -0.01 -5.28 -10.23
N LEU A 25 0.48 -6.53 -10.17
CA LEU A 25 0.99 -7.18 -11.38
C LEU A 25 -0.12 -7.52 -12.35
N ALA A 26 -1.35 -7.69 -11.85
CA ALA A 26 -2.50 -7.89 -12.71
C ALA A 26 -3.09 -6.56 -13.20
N ASP A 27 -2.42 -5.46 -12.91
CA ASP A 27 -2.84 -4.12 -13.32
C ASP A 27 -4.20 -3.75 -12.73
N GLU A 28 -4.44 -4.18 -11.50
CA GLU A 28 -5.68 -3.86 -10.79
C GLU A 28 -5.43 -2.81 -9.74
N PRO A 29 -6.17 -1.72 -9.74
CA PRO A 29 -6.03 -0.70 -8.70
C PRO A 29 -6.32 -1.29 -7.33
N MET A 30 -5.61 -0.81 -6.33
CA MET A 30 -5.77 -1.34 -4.99
C MET A 30 -5.78 -0.21 -3.97
N ILE A 31 -6.71 -0.30 -3.04
CA ILE A 31 -6.84 0.66 -1.96
C ILE A 31 -6.78 -0.10 -0.64
N LEU A 32 -5.93 0.34 0.27
CA LEU A 32 -5.90 -0.18 1.64
C LEU A 32 -6.59 0.83 2.54
N GLN A 33 -7.48 0.34 3.40
CA GLN A 33 -8.19 1.18 4.34
C GLN A 33 -7.85 0.76 5.75
N ALA A 34 -7.46 1.71 6.58
CA ALA A 34 -7.05 1.42 7.95
C ALA A 34 -7.59 2.46 8.90
N ILE A 35 -8.02 2.02 10.07
CA ILE A 35 -8.46 2.90 11.15
C ILE A 35 -7.58 2.62 12.35
N GLY A 36 -6.96 3.67 12.87
CA GLY A 36 -6.11 3.56 14.04
C GLY A 36 -4.64 3.34 13.68
N VAL A 37 -3.80 3.68 14.61
CA VAL A 37 -2.35 3.71 14.40
C VAL A 37 -1.80 2.35 14.02
N LYS A 38 -2.22 1.30 14.72
CA LYS A 38 -1.67 -0.03 14.46
C LYS A 38 -2.08 -0.56 13.09
N ALA A 39 -3.33 -0.29 12.68
CA ALA A 39 -3.79 -0.72 11.36
C ALA A 39 -3.06 0.04 10.27
N VAL A 40 -2.86 1.34 10.45
CA VAL A 40 -2.09 2.14 9.49
C VAL A 40 -0.67 1.61 9.38
N TYR A 41 -0.05 1.27 10.50
CA TYR A 41 1.29 0.71 10.49
C TYR A 41 1.35 -0.61 9.71
N GLN A 42 0.34 -1.47 9.89
CA GLN A 42 0.30 -2.73 9.14
C GLN A 42 0.14 -2.48 7.64
N ALA A 43 -0.64 -1.48 7.27
CA ALA A 43 -0.81 -1.14 5.86
C ALA A 43 0.52 -0.69 5.24
N VAL A 44 1.27 0.14 5.96
CA VAL A 44 2.57 0.61 5.49
C VAL A 44 3.56 -0.54 5.40
N LYS A 45 3.59 -1.42 6.41
CA LYS A 45 4.50 -2.57 6.39
C LYS A 45 4.19 -3.51 5.23
N ALA A 46 2.90 -3.75 4.99
CA ALA A 46 2.50 -4.63 3.88
C ALA A 46 2.94 -4.03 2.55
N THR A 47 2.79 -2.72 2.40
CA THR A 47 3.20 -2.05 1.18
C THR A 47 4.71 -2.11 1.01
N ALA A 48 5.46 -1.93 2.10
CA ALA A 48 6.92 -2.04 2.04
C ALA A 48 7.34 -3.46 1.65
N THR A 49 6.67 -4.48 2.22
CA THR A 49 6.94 -5.86 1.86
C THR A 49 6.71 -6.10 0.37
N ALA A 50 5.59 -5.60 -0.14
CA ALA A 50 5.27 -5.74 -1.56
C ALA A 50 6.26 -4.98 -2.43
N ASN A 51 6.64 -3.78 -1.99
CA ASN A 51 7.58 -2.96 -2.75
C ASN A 51 8.93 -3.67 -2.89
N ASP A 52 9.41 -4.26 -1.80
CA ASP A 52 10.66 -5.02 -1.85
C ASP A 52 10.57 -6.18 -2.83
N ALA A 53 9.44 -6.88 -2.83
CA ALA A 53 9.25 -8.01 -3.74
C ALA A 53 9.25 -7.58 -5.20
N LEU A 54 8.74 -6.39 -5.48
CA LEU A 54 8.64 -5.90 -6.86
C LEU A 54 9.94 -5.32 -7.39
N GLN A 55 10.93 -5.08 -6.52
CA GLN A 55 12.22 -4.57 -6.95
C GLN A 55 12.88 -5.47 -8.00
N ALA A 56 12.70 -6.78 -7.88
CA ALA A 56 13.27 -7.72 -8.82
C ALA A 56 12.74 -7.53 -10.23
N GLN A 57 11.61 -6.88 -10.38
CA GLN A 57 10.99 -6.62 -11.67
C GLN A 57 11.03 -5.14 -12.02
N ASN A 58 11.93 -4.39 -11.38
CA ASN A 58 12.07 -2.95 -11.58
C ASN A 58 10.77 -2.20 -11.30
N GLY A 59 9.97 -2.73 -10.40
CA GLY A 59 8.72 -2.09 -10.01
C GLY A 59 8.89 -1.30 -8.73
N SER A 60 8.08 -0.28 -8.59
CA SER A 60 8.03 0.50 -7.36
C SER A 60 6.59 0.89 -7.10
N ILE A 61 6.21 0.91 -5.83
CA ILE A 61 4.85 1.25 -5.46
C ILE A 61 4.79 2.70 -5.02
N VAL A 62 3.87 3.44 -5.62
CA VAL A 62 3.52 4.78 -5.13
C VAL A 62 2.29 4.62 -4.24
N MET A 63 2.38 5.14 -3.04
CA MET A 63 1.32 5.03 -2.04
C MET A 63 0.80 6.44 -1.75
N THR A 64 -0.46 6.67 -2.09
CA THR A 64 -1.08 7.98 -1.92
C THR A 64 -2.10 7.92 -0.79
N PRO A 65 -1.85 8.59 0.33
CA PRO A 65 -2.78 8.54 1.45
C PRO A 65 -3.88 9.58 1.30
N GLY A 66 -5.01 9.30 1.92
CA GLY A 66 -6.11 10.25 2.02
C GLY A 66 -7.01 9.87 3.18
N PHE A 67 -7.84 10.80 3.62
CA PHE A 67 -8.80 10.52 4.66
C PHE A 67 -10.13 10.10 4.06
N CYS A 68 -10.85 9.29 4.80
CA CYS A 68 -12.19 8.87 4.39
C CYS A 68 -13.00 8.58 5.64
N ASP A 69 -14.22 9.10 5.69
CA ASP A 69 -15.12 8.76 6.80
C ASP A 69 -15.82 7.46 6.47
N VAL A 70 -15.89 6.59 7.46
CA VAL A 70 -16.60 5.32 7.33
C VAL A 70 -17.58 5.18 8.49
N ASP A 71 -18.70 4.57 8.22
CA ASP A 71 -19.73 4.29 9.21
C ASP A 71 -19.52 2.88 9.73
N ILE A 72 -19.26 2.77 11.03
CA ILE A 72 -19.09 1.47 11.67
C ILE A 72 -20.15 1.38 12.76
N ASP A 73 -21.17 0.58 12.50
CA ASP A 73 -22.27 0.35 13.44
C ASP A 73 -22.92 1.67 13.89
N GLY A 74 -23.12 2.59 12.95
CA GLY A 74 -23.76 3.86 13.23
C GLY A 74 -22.82 4.94 13.74
N GLU A 75 -21.55 4.61 13.92
CA GLU A 75 -20.57 5.59 14.39
C GLU A 75 -19.64 5.96 13.25
N ILE A 76 -19.48 7.25 13.01
CA ILE A 76 -18.60 7.72 11.95
C ILE A 76 -17.17 7.75 12.47
N ARG A 77 -16.29 7.04 11.77
CA ARG A 77 -14.86 6.99 12.10
C ARG A 77 -14.07 7.50 10.91
N THR A 78 -12.96 8.15 11.19
CA THR A 78 -12.07 8.59 10.12
C THR A 78 -11.05 7.51 9.84
N ALA A 79 -11.03 7.06 8.60
CA ALA A 79 -10.06 6.08 8.13
C ALA A 79 -9.00 6.77 7.28
N VAL A 80 -7.86 6.11 7.15
CA VAL A 80 -6.87 6.49 6.15
C VAL A 80 -6.98 5.47 5.03
N ARG A 81 -7.08 5.96 3.80
CA ARG A 81 -7.06 5.12 2.61
C ARG A 81 -5.77 5.39 1.86
N PHE A 82 -5.11 4.31 1.48
CA PHE A 82 -3.90 4.37 0.69
C PHE A 82 -4.20 3.81 -0.68
N THR A 83 -4.07 4.64 -1.71
CA THR A 83 -4.19 4.17 -3.09
C THR A 83 -2.82 3.74 -3.54
N LEU A 84 -2.70 2.49 -3.98
CA LEU A 84 -1.44 1.92 -4.41
C LEU A 84 -1.38 1.84 -5.92
N THR A 85 -0.29 2.35 -6.48
CA THR A 85 -0.06 2.34 -7.91
C THR A 85 1.32 1.79 -8.18
N LEU A 86 1.40 0.87 -9.12
CA LEU A 86 2.68 0.32 -9.54
C LEU A 86 3.26 1.19 -10.65
N VAL A 87 4.50 1.58 -10.49
CA VAL A 87 5.24 2.26 -11.55
C VAL A 87 6.47 1.45 -11.85
N SER A 88 6.83 1.41 -13.13
CA SER A 88 8.04 0.74 -13.55
C SER A 88 9.17 1.75 -13.55
N ALA A 89 10.24 1.41 -12.87
CA ALA A 89 11.40 2.27 -12.91
C ALA A 89 12.02 2.20 -14.29
N PRO A 90 12.40 3.33 -14.87
CA PRO A 90 13.21 3.28 -16.08
C PRO A 90 14.47 2.50 -15.78
N GLY A 91 14.96 1.79 -16.73
CA GLY A 91 16.15 0.98 -16.51
C GLY A 91 17.24 1.78 -15.85
N GLY A 92 17.69 1.31 -14.71
CA GLY A 92 18.79 1.92 -14.01
C GLY A 92 18.44 3.17 -13.26
N ALA A 93 17.27 3.45 -13.16
CA ALA A 93 16.95 4.66 -12.52
C ALA A 93 17.22 4.57 -11.08
N SER A 94 17.86 4.37 -10.86
CA SER A 94 17.95 4.37 -9.75
C SER A 94 18.58 5.17 -9.10
N ASN A 95 18.61 5.50 -9.08
CA ASN A 95 18.93 6.06 -8.61
C ASN A 95 18.86 6.66 -7.84
N LEU A 96 18.90 6.72 -7.45
CA LEU A 96 18.75 7.28 -6.88
C LEU A 96 19.31 7.36 -5.95
N ASP A 97 19.93 7.44 -5.88
CA ASP A 97 20.48 7.56 -5.12
C ASP A 97 20.49 8.29 -4.41
N GLY A 98 20.32 8.51 -4.22
CA GLY A 98 20.21 9.30 -3.59
C GLY A 98 20.28 9.54 -2.63
N PRO A 99 20.67 9.83 -2.20
CA PRO A 99 20.75 10.05 -1.24
C PRO A 99 20.26 10.62 -0.54
N GLY A 100 20.26 10.56 -0.41
CA GLY A 100 19.94 11.08 0.21
C GLY A 100 19.21 11.51 0.64
N ALA A 101 19.04 11.49 0.57
CA ALA A 101 18.27 11.92 0.78
C ALA A 101 17.82 12.30 1.84
N LEU A 102 17.82 12.60 2.31
CA LEU A 102 17.32 13.14 3.32
C LEU A 102 17.78 13.26 4.22
#